data_8422c9826ba89554d32cd79ecc3d64ee
#
_entry.id   8422c9826ba89554d32cd79ecc3d64ee
#
_cell.length_a   1.000
_cell.length_b   1.000
_cell.length_c   1.000
_cell.angle_alpha   90.00
_cell.angle_beta   90.00
_cell.angle_gamma   90.00
#
_symmetry.space_group_name_H-M   'P 1'
#
loop_
_entity.id
_entity.type
_entity.pdbx_description
1 polymer ?
#
loop_
_entity_poly.entity_id
_entity_poly.type
_entity_poly.pdbx_seq_one_letter_code
_entity_poly.pdbx_strand_id
1 'polypeptide(L)'
;MIQFLLAATDSTDVAKDMASVLSSGRTDLIIERLIDLCISAGKNILAAVVVYIVGRFIISLIKRILLNMLERRKVEISVQTFLRSLVNILLNILLIISVVGALGINTTSFAALLASAGVAIGMALSGNLQNFAGGLIILFFKPYKVGDWVEAQGVSGTVSEIQIMHTLVTTADNKVVYVPNGAMSSSVIVNYNRMETRRVDWIIGVDYGSDLEKVKAVVDELIRQDERILTEPAPMIALHALDSSSVNVTIRVWVSGKDYWNVYFDMNRRIYDEFNRQGINFPFPQLTVHQG
;
A
#
# COMPACT_ATOMS: atom_id res chain seq x y z
N MET A 1 -9.65 -21.06 47.02
CA MET A 1 -8.39 -21.81 46.81
C MET A 1 -8.66 -23.28 46.43
N ILE A 2 -9.56 -24.00 47.09
CA ILE A 2 -9.94 -25.39 46.74
C ILE A 2 -10.66 -25.49 45.37
N GLN A 3 -11.54 -24.54 45.02
CA GLN A 3 -12.19 -24.48 43.70
C GLN A 3 -11.21 -24.17 42.54
N PHE A 4 -10.09 -23.50 42.80
CA PHE A 4 -9.06 -23.21 41.82
C PHE A 4 -8.18 -24.45 41.52
N LEU A 5 -7.95 -25.30 42.51
CA LEU A 5 -7.24 -26.58 42.37
C LEU A 5 -8.10 -27.63 41.64
N LEU A 6 -9.41 -27.58 41.77
CA LEU A 6 -10.36 -28.46 41.07
C LEU A 6 -10.58 -28.10 39.60
N ALA A 7 -10.24 -26.90 39.17
CA ALA A 7 -10.29 -26.49 37.78
C ALA A 7 -9.06 -26.92 36.94
N ALA A 8 -8.02 -27.43 37.57
CA ALA A 8 -6.73 -27.74 36.96
C ALA A 8 -6.58 -29.17 36.41
N THR A 9 -7.47 -30.02 36.70
CA THR A 9 -7.57 -31.37 36.13
C THR A 9 -8.94 -31.51 35.52
N ASP A 10 -9.15 -32.46 34.62
CA ASP A 10 -10.49 -32.83 34.09
C ASP A 10 -11.40 -33.11 35.28
N SER A 11 -11.89 -32.02 35.88
CA SER A 11 -12.26 -31.92 37.31
C SER A 11 -13.54 -32.65 37.66
N THR A 12 -14.30 -33.06 36.65
CA THR A 12 -15.52 -33.82 36.82
C THR A 12 -15.24 -35.31 37.07
N ASP A 13 -14.21 -35.88 36.46
CA ASP A 13 -13.88 -37.28 36.58
C ASP A 13 -13.05 -37.56 37.85
N VAL A 14 -12.09 -36.69 38.20
CA VAL A 14 -11.31 -36.81 39.44
C VAL A 14 -12.17 -36.54 40.69
N ALA A 15 -13.10 -35.58 40.61
CA ALA A 15 -14.03 -35.32 41.71
C ALA A 15 -15.05 -36.48 41.93
N LYS A 16 -15.54 -37.08 40.84
CA LYS A 16 -16.42 -38.25 40.88
C LYS A 16 -15.69 -39.48 41.39
N ASP A 17 -14.46 -39.73 40.94
CA ASP A 17 -13.60 -40.80 41.39
C ASP A 17 -13.24 -40.67 42.88
N MET A 18 -12.88 -39.45 43.34
CA MET A 18 -12.66 -39.21 44.78
C MET A 18 -13.92 -39.38 45.61
N ALA A 19 -15.09 -38.96 45.15
CA ALA A 19 -16.34 -39.17 45.84
C ALA A 19 -16.71 -40.67 45.95
N SER A 20 -16.44 -41.45 44.90
CA SER A 20 -16.66 -42.89 44.90
C SER A 20 -15.70 -43.66 45.86
N VAL A 21 -14.43 -43.23 45.92
CA VAL A 21 -13.40 -43.75 46.76
C VAL A 21 -13.66 -43.39 48.24
N LEU A 22 -14.11 -42.18 48.55
CA LEU A 22 -14.53 -41.74 49.87
C LEU A 22 -15.76 -42.51 50.38
N SER A 23 -16.71 -42.81 49.48
CA SER A 23 -17.91 -43.62 49.86
C SER A 23 -17.64 -45.08 50.08
N SER A 24 -16.52 -45.61 49.54
CA SER A 24 -16.14 -47.01 49.67
C SER A 24 -15.49 -47.40 51.05
N GLY A 25 -15.10 -46.39 51.87
CA GLY A 25 -14.47 -46.58 53.18
C GLY A 25 -13.09 -47.25 53.19
N ARG A 26 -12.44 -47.39 52.03
CA ARG A 26 -11.14 -48.05 51.85
C ARG A 26 -10.02 -47.03 51.98
N THR A 27 -9.43 -46.92 53.16
CA THR A 27 -8.36 -45.96 53.49
C THR A 27 -7.12 -46.11 52.62
N ASP A 28 -6.80 -47.34 52.18
CA ASP A 28 -5.62 -47.62 51.35
C ASP A 28 -5.71 -46.96 50.00
N LEU A 29 -6.87 -47.00 49.35
CA LEU A 29 -7.11 -46.34 48.07
C LEU A 29 -7.10 -44.80 48.16
N ILE A 30 -7.51 -44.27 49.32
CA ILE A 30 -7.46 -42.79 49.54
C ILE A 30 -6.02 -42.35 49.67
N ILE A 31 -5.18 -43.06 50.37
CA ILE A 31 -3.74 -42.74 50.53
C ILE A 31 -3.00 -42.82 49.18
N GLU A 32 -3.25 -43.90 48.42
CA GLU A 32 -2.63 -44.09 47.11
C GLU A 32 -2.99 -42.94 46.15
N ARG A 33 -4.26 -42.53 46.07
CA ARG A 33 -4.72 -41.40 45.26
C ARG A 33 -4.16 -40.04 45.72
N LEU A 34 -4.02 -39.83 47.02
CA LEU A 34 -3.38 -38.59 47.53
C LEU A 34 -1.90 -38.55 47.17
N ILE A 35 -1.19 -39.66 47.21
CA ILE A 35 0.21 -39.74 46.79
C ILE A 35 0.33 -39.45 45.30
N ASP A 36 -0.52 -40.04 44.44
CA ASP A 36 -0.52 -39.78 42.99
C ASP A 36 -0.83 -38.33 42.66
N LEU A 37 -1.77 -37.71 43.38
CA LEU A 37 -2.07 -36.29 43.25
C LEU A 37 -0.87 -35.42 43.65
N CYS A 38 -0.20 -35.74 44.74
CA CYS A 38 1.00 -35.01 45.17
C CYS A 38 2.17 -35.15 44.17
N ILE A 39 2.38 -36.35 43.64
CA ILE A 39 3.41 -36.60 42.62
C ILE A 39 3.08 -35.87 41.31
N SER A 40 1.83 -35.93 40.89
CA SER A 40 1.38 -35.22 39.66
C SER A 40 1.49 -33.70 39.81
N ALA A 41 1.03 -33.16 40.93
CA ALA A 41 1.18 -31.75 41.24
C ALA A 41 2.67 -31.32 41.31
N GLY A 42 3.51 -32.15 41.92
CA GLY A 42 4.95 -31.93 41.98
C GLY A 42 5.61 -31.89 40.61
N LYS A 43 5.24 -32.83 39.73
CA LYS A 43 5.71 -32.83 38.32
C LYS A 43 5.27 -31.58 37.55
N ASN A 44 4.01 -31.19 37.69
CA ASN A 44 3.48 -30.00 37.02
C ASN A 44 4.12 -28.72 37.52
N ILE A 45 4.36 -28.58 38.81
CA ILE A 45 5.07 -27.44 39.40
C ILE A 45 6.51 -27.40 38.89
N LEU A 46 7.21 -28.52 38.86
CA LEU A 46 8.58 -28.60 38.34
C LEU A 46 8.61 -28.21 36.85
N ALA A 47 7.68 -28.73 36.05
CA ALA A 47 7.54 -28.36 34.64
C ALA A 47 7.28 -26.87 34.47
N ALA A 48 6.39 -26.25 35.24
CA ALA A 48 6.08 -24.85 35.22
C ALA A 48 7.31 -23.96 35.56
N VAL A 49 8.10 -24.38 36.57
CA VAL A 49 9.36 -23.70 36.95
C VAL A 49 10.37 -23.78 35.80
N VAL A 50 10.54 -24.93 35.17
CA VAL A 50 11.43 -25.10 34.04
C VAL A 50 10.97 -24.21 32.87
N VAL A 51 9.68 -24.23 32.51
CA VAL A 51 9.10 -23.37 31.45
C VAL A 51 9.32 -21.90 31.76
N TYR A 52 9.12 -21.48 33.02
CA TYR A 52 9.36 -20.09 33.42
C TYR A 52 10.82 -19.69 33.27
N ILE A 53 11.77 -20.50 33.74
CA ILE A 53 13.21 -20.19 33.66
C ILE A 53 13.66 -20.15 32.21
N VAL A 54 13.31 -21.18 31.42
CA VAL A 54 13.65 -21.22 29.99
C VAL A 54 13.00 -20.08 29.24
N GLY A 55 11.72 -19.79 29.48
CA GLY A 55 10.99 -18.72 28.84
C GLY A 55 11.57 -17.33 29.19
N ARG A 56 11.97 -17.09 30.45
CA ARG A 56 12.66 -15.84 30.85
C ARG A 56 14.00 -15.69 30.14
N PHE A 57 14.75 -16.79 29.99
CA PHE A 57 16.01 -16.78 29.25
C PHE A 57 15.77 -16.43 27.76
N ILE A 58 14.81 -17.05 27.11
CA ILE A 58 14.42 -16.79 25.72
C ILE A 58 13.99 -15.32 25.55
N ILE A 59 13.13 -14.82 26.43
CA ILE A 59 12.68 -13.41 26.40
C ILE A 59 13.88 -12.45 26.53
N SER A 60 14.81 -12.75 27.45
CA SER A 60 16.02 -11.94 27.62
C SER A 60 16.90 -11.94 26.35
N LEU A 61 17.04 -13.11 25.72
CA LEU A 61 17.79 -13.26 24.47
C LEU A 61 17.15 -12.45 23.33
N ILE A 62 15.84 -12.62 23.13
CA ILE A 62 15.08 -11.88 22.09
C ILE A 62 15.22 -10.36 22.30
N LYS A 63 15.04 -9.88 23.54
CA LYS A 63 15.21 -8.45 23.86
C LYS A 63 16.60 -7.94 23.57
N ARG A 64 17.63 -8.71 23.91
CA ARG A 64 19.03 -8.34 23.66
C ARG A 64 19.31 -8.24 22.16
N ILE A 65 18.85 -9.23 21.38
CA ILE A 65 19.00 -9.22 19.92
C ILE A 65 18.29 -8.01 19.31
N LEU A 66 17.03 -7.77 19.72
CA LEU A 66 16.22 -6.66 19.23
C LEU A 66 16.88 -5.31 19.51
N LEU A 67 17.32 -5.07 20.75
CA LEU A 67 17.98 -3.81 21.14
C LEU A 67 19.27 -3.61 20.36
N ASN A 68 20.15 -4.61 20.30
CA ASN A 68 21.40 -4.53 19.54
C ASN A 68 21.16 -4.21 18.06
N MET A 69 20.08 -4.76 17.48
CA MET A 69 19.73 -4.52 16.08
C MET A 69 19.22 -3.09 15.87
N LEU A 70 18.38 -2.59 16.78
CA LEU A 70 17.84 -1.23 16.73
C LEU A 70 18.94 -0.16 16.94
N GLU A 71 19.85 -0.38 17.89
CA GLU A 71 21.00 0.50 18.15
C GLU A 71 21.96 0.56 16.96
N ARG A 72 22.30 -0.60 16.35
CA ARG A 72 23.16 -0.65 15.16
C ARG A 72 22.55 0.10 13.97
N ARG A 73 21.24 0.10 13.85
CA ARG A 73 20.49 0.79 12.78
C ARG A 73 20.24 2.26 13.11
N LYS A 74 20.70 2.77 14.25
CA LYS A 74 20.49 4.15 14.73
C LYS A 74 19.01 4.56 14.69
N VAL A 75 18.12 3.62 15.04
CA VAL A 75 16.68 3.88 15.12
C VAL A 75 16.44 4.91 16.24
N GLU A 76 15.47 5.79 16.06
CA GLU A 76 15.11 6.81 17.05
C GLU A 76 14.75 6.18 18.41
N ILE A 77 15.17 6.83 19.50
CA ILE A 77 15.01 6.32 20.88
C ILE A 77 13.54 6.07 21.22
N SER A 78 12.62 6.92 20.74
CA SER A 78 11.17 6.76 20.95
C SER A 78 10.66 5.45 20.36
N VAL A 79 11.09 5.11 19.14
CA VAL A 79 10.72 3.88 18.45
C VAL A 79 11.32 2.66 19.13
N GLN A 80 12.58 2.74 19.58
CA GLN A 80 13.22 1.67 20.34
C GLN A 80 12.46 1.36 21.63
N THR A 81 12.07 2.40 22.38
CA THR A 81 11.33 2.27 23.65
C THR A 81 9.96 1.64 23.41
N PHE A 82 9.25 2.09 22.38
CA PHE A 82 7.96 1.55 22.01
C PHE A 82 8.04 0.06 21.62
N LEU A 83 8.94 -0.30 20.70
CA LEU A 83 9.13 -1.70 20.26
C LEU A 83 9.55 -2.61 21.41
N ARG A 84 10.45 -2.14 22.27
CA ARG A 84 10.87 -2.87 23.48
C ARG A 84 9.68 -3.17 24.39
N SER A 85 8.83 -2.17 24.64
CA SER A 85 7.65 -2.31 25.49
C SER A 85 6.63 -3.26 24.88
N LEU A 86 6.34 -3.12 23.59
CA LEU A 86 5.40 -3.97 22.87
C LEU A 86 5.83 -5.44 22.89
N VAL A 87 7.07 -5.72 22.49
CA VAL A 87 7.64 -7.08 22.49
C VAL A 87 7.67 -7.66 23.90
N ASN A 88 8.01 -6.85 24.90
CA ASN A 88 8.02 -7.28 26.31
C ASN A 88 6.62 -7.71 26.77
N ILE A 89 5.59 -6.92 26.47
CA ILE A 89 4.21 -7.24 26.87
C ILE A 89 3.77 -8.54 26.19
N LEU A 90 3.94 -8.66 24.87
CA LEU A 90 3.52 -9.85 24.11
C LEU A 90 4.22 -11.12 24.61
N LEU A 91 5.55 -11.07 24.78
CA LEU A 91 6.31 -12.23 25.22
C LEU A 91 5.98 -12.63 26.68
N ASN A 92 5.71 -11.66 27.57
CA ASN A 92 5.30 -12.00 28.94
C ASN A 92 3.89 -12.60 28.99
N ILE A 93 2.94 -12.14 28.15
CA ILE A 93 1.61 -12.76 28.04
C ILE A 93 1.76 -14.23 27.62
N LEU A 94 2.55 -14.51 26.57
CA LEU A 94 2.80 -15.87 26.09
C LEU A 94 3.48 -16.73 27.17
N LEU A 95 4.45 -16.17 27.91
CA LEU A 95 5.12 -16.89 29.01
C LEU A 95 4.13 -17.26 30.12
N ILE A 96 3.26 -16.33 30.54
CA ILE A 96 2.27 -16.57 31.58
C ILE A 96 1.34 -17.72 31.16
N ILE A 97 0.84 -17.72 29.94
CA ILE A 97 -0.05 -18.76 29.42
C ILE A 97 0.67 -20.11 29.35
N SER A 98 1.94 -20.11 28.90
CA SER A 98 2.74 -21.34 28.87
C SER A 98 2.99 -21.91 30.25
N VAL A 99 3.26 -21.08 31.26
CA VAL A 99 3.43 -21.51 32.66
C VAL A 99 2.13 -22.04 33.23
N VAL A 100 0.99 -21.38 32.97
CA VAL A 100 -0.34 -21.82 33.40
C VAL A 100 -0.68 -23.18 32.78
N GLY A 101 -0.37 -23.38 31.50
CA GLY A 101 -0.52 -24.67 30.80
C GLY A 101 0.37 -25.77 31.40
N ALA A 102 1.63 -25.43 31.74
CA ALA A 102 2.54 -26.40 32.39
C ALA A 102 2.09 -26.80 33.79
N LEU A 103 1.32 -25.98 34.49
CA LEU A 103 0.67 -26.34 35.75
C LEU A 103 -0.50 -27.32 35.56
N GLY A 104 -0.87 -27.69 34.33
CA GLY A 104 -2.00 -28.56 34.04
C GLY A 104 -3.35 -27.85 33.95
N ILE A 105 -3.37 -26.53 34.00
CA ILE A 105 -4.59 -25.72 33.85
C ILE A 105 -4.95 -25.64 32.37
N ASN A 106 -6.23 -25.88 32.04
CA ASN A 106 -6.71 -25.76 30.67
C ASN A 106 -6.63 -24.29 30.18
N THR A 107 -5.77 -24.06 29.20
CA THR A 107 -5.52 -22.72 28.62
C THR A 107 -6.36 -22.42 27.38
N THR A 108 -7.27 -23.34 26.98
CA THR A 108 -8.08 -23.19 25.76
C THR A 108 -8.92 -21.92 25.79
N SER A 109 -9.53 -21.56 26.90
CA SER A 109 -10.31 -20.31 27.04
C SER A 109 -9.44 -19.06 26.91
N PHE A 110 -8.22 -19.09 27.43
CA PHE A 110 -7.25 -18.00 27.28
C PHE A 110 -6.76 -17.88 25.84
N ALA A 111 -6.51 -19.01 25.18
CA ALA A 111 -6.14 -19.04 23.78
C ALA A 111 -7.27 -18.49 22.90
N ALA A 112 -8.53 -18.83 23.15
CA ALA A 112 -9.69 -18.29 22.47
C ALA A 112 -9.84 -16.77 22.69
N LEU A 113 -9.63 -16.29 23.92
CA LEU A 113 -9.64 -14.86 24.22
C LEU A 113 -8.54 -14.10 23.49
N LEU A 114 -7.31 -14.64 23.47
CA LEU A 114 -6.19 -14.04 22.72
C LEU A 114 -6.44 -14.05 21.23
N ALA A 115 -7.01 -15.13 20.68
CA ALA A 115 -7.38 -15.17 19.26
C ALA A 115 -8.41 -14.09 18.92
N SER A 116 -9.43 -13.92 19.74
CA SER A 116 -10.44 -12.86 19.55
C SER A 116 -9.84 -11.47 19.65
N ALA A 117 -8.96 -11.23 20.63
CA ALA A 117 -8.23 -9.97 20.76
C ALA A 117 -7.29 -9.72 19.55
N GLY A 118 -6.62 -10.79 19.07
CA GLY A 118 -5.77 -10.74 17.87
C GLY A 118 -6.55 -10.35 16.62
N VAL A 119 -7.75 -10.92 16.43
CA VAL A 119 -8.64 -10.53 15.33
C VAL A 119 -9.04 -9.06 15.43
N ALA A 120 -9.45 -8.59 16.62
CA ALA A 120 -9.83 -7.21 16.84
C ALA A 120 -8.67 -6.23 16.53
N ILE A 121 -7.46 -6.55 17.01
CA ILE A 121 -6.25 -5.75 16.73
C ILE A 121 -5.91 -5.81 15.24
N GLY A 122 -5.98 -6.98 14.60
CA GLY A 122 -5.73 -7.16 13.17
C GLY A 122 -6.69 -6.33 12.32
N MET A 123 -7.98 -6.30 12.67
CA MET A 123 -8.98 -5.45 12.00
C MET A 123 -8.68 -3.96 12.20
N ALA A 124 -8.31 -3.54 13.41
CA ALA A 124 -7.95 -2.15 13.70
C ALA A 124 -6.71 -1.69 12.92
N LEU A 125 -5.76 -2.57 12.66
CA LEU A 125 -4.51 -2.30 11.94
C LEU A 125 -4.58 -2.62 10.44
N SER A 126 -5.72 -3.13 9.93
CA SER A 126 -5.85 -3.63 8.55
C SER A 126 -5.48 -2.60 7.49
N GLY A 127 -5.86 -1.34 7.66
CA GLY A 127 -5.49 -0.25 6.73
C GLY A 127 -3.99 0.01 6.67
N ASN A 128 -3.29 -0.02 7.80
CA ASN A 128 -1.84 0.14 7.84
C ASN A 128 -1.14 -1.07 7.20
N LEU A 129 -1.64 -2.29 7.46
CA LEU A 129 -1.10 -3.50 6.85
C LEU A 129 -1.31 -3.51 5.34
N GLN A 130 -2.45 -2.99 4.86
CA GLN A 130 -2.73 -2.80 3.43
C GLN A 130 -1.73 -1.83 2.79
N ASN A 131 -1.40 -0.71 3.46
CA ASN A 131 -0.41 0.23 2.97
C ASN A 131 0.99 -0.37 2.93
N PHE A 132 1.37 -1.14 3.94
CA PHE A 132 2.64 -1.87 3.96
C PHE A 132 2.72 -2.88 2.81
N ALA A 133 1.69 -3.71 2.62
CA ALA A 133 1.62 -4.67 1.52
C ALA A 133 1.63 -3.96 0.15
N GLY A 134 0.90 -2.85 0.02
CA GLY A 134 0.92 -2.00 -1.17
C GLY A 134 2.32 -1.47 -1.49
N GLY A 135 3.06 -1.02 -0.48
CA GLY A 135 4.45 -0.58 -0.64
C GLY A 135 5.36 -1.70 -1.16
N LEU A 136 5.23 -2.91 -0.63
CA LEU A 136 5.97 -4.07 -1.15
C LEU A 136 5.61 -4.39 -2.60
N ILE A 137 4.32 -4.36 -2.96
CA ILE A 137 3.86 -4.57 -4.34
C ILE A 137 4.49 -3.54 -5.28
N ILE A 138 4.48 -2.25 -4.90
CA ILE A 138 5.08 -1.18 -5.70
C ILE A 138 6.59 -1.41 -5.89
N LEU A 139 7.31 -1.79 -4.85
CA LEU A 139 8.75 -2.03 -4.90
C LEU A 139 9.12 -3.24 -5.76
N PHE A 140 8.32 -4.31 -5.74
CA PHE A 140 8.57 -5.53 -6.53
C PHE A 140 8.17 -5.36 -7.99
N PHE A 141 6.94 -4.93 -8.26
CA PHE A 141 6.41 -4.85 -9.63
C PHE A 141 6.75 -3.55 -10.34
N LYS A 142 7.12 -2.51 -9.60
CA LYS A 142 7.57 -1.20 -10.11
C LYS A 142 6.63 -0.64 -11.19
N PRO A 143 5.33 -0.46 -10.90
CA PRO A 143 4.43 0.23 -11.82
C PRO A 143 4.92 1.65 -12.12
N TYR A 144 5.63 2.25 -11.19
CA TYR A 144 6.37 3.51 -11.31
C TYR A 144 7.66 3.45 -10.47
N LYS A 145 8.55 4.41 -10.72
CA LYS A 145 9.82 4.59 -10.01
C LYS A 145 9.92 6.02 -9.48
N VAL A 146 10.85 6.25 -8.56
CA VAL A 146 11.24 7.61 -8.16
C VAL A 146 11.76 8.35 -9.40
N GLY A 147 11.25 9.56 -9.61
CA GLY A 147 11.50 10.38 -10.79
C GLY A 147 10.43 10.30 -11.88
N ASP A 148 9.56 9.30 -11.87
CA ASP A 148 8.45 9.22 -12.84
C ASP A 148 7.36 10.25 -12.52
N TRP A 149 6.80 10.86 -13.56
CA TRP A 149 5.58 11.64 -13.48
C TRP A 149 4.39 10.71 -13.58
N VAL A 150 3.56 10.72 -12.55
CA VAL A 150 2.39 9.84 -12.46
C VAL A 150 1.12 10.62 -12.15
N GLU A 151 0.00 10.04 -12.54
CA GLU A 151 -1.32 10.49 -12.14
C GLU A 151 -2.07 9.31 -11.52
N ALA A 152 -2.47 9.44 -10.27
CA ALA A 152 -3.20 8.45 -9.51
C ALA A 152 -3.93 9.11 -8.32
N GLN A 153 -5.06 8.57 -7.90
CA GLN A 153 -5.82 9.06 -6.74
C GLN A 153 -6.16 10.58 -6.80
N GLY A 154 -6.36 11.13 -8.01
CA GLY A 154 -6.60 12.57 -8.20
C GLY A 154 -5.38 13.45 -7.99
N VAL A 155 -4.20 12.88 -7.85
CA VAL A 155 -2.93 13.59 -7.71
C VAL A 155 -2.10 13.36 -8.97
N SER A 156 -1.50 14.44 -9.51
CA SER A 156 -0.57 14.38 -10.62
C SER A 156 0.75 15.07 -10.25
N GLY A 157 1.87 14.38 -10.46
CA GLY A 157 3.19 14.90 -10.11
C GLY A 157 4.31 13.88 -10.23
N THR A 158 5.51 14.31 -9.86
CA THR A 158 6.72 13.48 -9.87
C THR A 158 6.79 12.68 -8.57
N VAL A 159 7.01 11.38 -8.67
CA VAL A 159 7.30 10.52 -7.52
C VAL A 159 8.65 10.93 -6.94
N SER A 160 8.66 11.51 -5.74
CA SER A 160 9.88 11.95 -5.06
C SER A 160 10.47 10.88 -4.17
N GLU A 161 9.62 10.07 -3.53
CA GLU A 161 10.05 9.01 -2.61
C GLU A 161 8.99 7.91 -2.51
N ILE A 162 9.41 6.66 -2.32
CA ILE A 162 8.54 5.53 -1.98
C ILE A 162 8.92 5.06 -0.58
N GLN A 163 8.07 5.39 0.40
CA GLN A 163 8.23 5.00 1.79
C GLN A 163 7.47 3.72 2.10
N ILE A 164 7.60 3.19 3.32
CA ILE A 164 6.97 1.93 3.73
C ILE A 164 5.43 1.97 3.59
N MET A 165 4.81 3.07 3.98
CA MET A 165 3.33 3.21 4.03
C MET A 165 2.79 4.17 2.96
N HIS A 166 3.62 5.08 2.44
CA HIS A 166 3.22 6.15 1.53
C HIS A 166 4.19 6.29 0.38
N THR A 167 3.66 6.70 -0.75
CA THR A 167 4.44 7.27 -1.86
C THR A 167 4.31 8.79 -1.81
N LEU A 168 5.42 9.49 -1.86
CA LEU A 168 5.47 10.96 -1.91
C LEU A 168 5.47 11.41 -3.36
N VAL A 169 4.52 12.27 -3.70
CA VAL A 169 4.39 12.86 -5.04
C VAL A 169 4.53 14.37 -4.93
N THR A 170 5.47 14.93 -5.67
CA THR A 170 5.65 16.39 -5.76
C THR A 170 4.90 16.91 -6.99
N THR A 171 3.92 17.76 -6.77
CA THR A 171 3.11 18.37 -7.83
C THR A 171 3.87 19.44 -8.61
N ALA A 172 3.35 19.86 -9.77
CA ALA A 172 3.97 20.91 -10.61
C ALA A 172 4.13 22.25 -9.89
N ASP A 173 3.27 22.55 -8.91
CA ASP A 173 3.32 23.74 -8.06
C ASP A 173 4.11 23.52 -6.76
N ASN A 174 4.95 22.48 -6.73
CA ASN A 174 5.92 22.17 -5.68
C ASN A 174 5.30 21.83 -4.31
N LYS A 175 4.12 21.21 -4.29
CA LYS A 175 3.53 20.64 -3.08
C LYS A 175 3.90 19.17 -2.96
N VAL A 176 4.16 18.71 -1.75
CA VAL A 176 4.40 17.27 -1.48
C VAL A 176 3.10 16.64 -0.99
N VAL A 177 2.63 15.64 -1.69
CA VAL A 177 1.43 14.87 -1.37
C VAL A 177 1.83 13.47 -0.92
N TYR A 178 1.39 13.09 0.28
CA TYR A 178 1.58 11.74 0.84
C TYR A 178 0.40 10.86 0.42
N VAL A 179 0.63 9.97 -0.52
CA VAL A 179 -0.42 9.06 -1.01
C VAL A 179 -0.22 7.68 -0.38
N PRO A 180 -1.23 7.10 0.29
CA PRO A 180 -1.12 5.77 0.89
C PRO A 180 -0.81 4.70 -0.16
N ASN A 181 0.18 3.84 0.10
CA ASN A 181 0.63 2.82 -0.85
C ASN A 181 -0.46 1.79 -1.19
N GLY A 182 -1.33 1.47 -0.24
CA GLY A 182 -2.48 0.58 -0.48
C GLY A 182 -3.42 1.12 -1.56
N ALA A 183 -3.70 2.43 -1.52
CA ALA A 183 -4.50 3.10 -2.53
C ALA A 183 -3.78 3.14 -3.88
N MET A 184 -2.48 3.46 -3.89
CA MET A 184 -1.66 3.47 -5.11
C MET A 184 -1.61 2.09 -5.78
N SER A 185 -1.34 1.02 -5.01
CA SER A 185 -1.17 -0.33 -5.55
C SER A 185 -2.46 -0.97 -6.09
N SER A 186 -3.63 -0.47 -5.66
CA SER A 186 -4.94 -1.02 -6.03
C SER A 186 -5.74 -0.15 -7.01
N SER A 187 -5.19 1.00 -7.44
CA SER A 187 -5.86 1.94 -8.33
C SER A 187 -5.28 1.96 -9.74
N VAL A 188 -5.97 2.69 -10.62
CA VAL A 188 -5.41 3.02 -11.94
C VAL A 188 -4.29 4.04 -11.76
N ILE A 189 -3.15 3.74 -12.37
CA ILE A 189 -1.97 4.61 -12.38
C ILE A 189 -1.65 4.96 -13.84
N VAL A 190 -1.62 6.23 -14.18
CA VAL A 190 -1.10 6.72 -15.44
C VAL A 190 0.36 7.11 -15.23
N ASN A 191 1.28 6.37 -15.83
CA ASN A 191 2.71 6.65 -15.78
C ASN A 191 3.16 7.25 -17.11
N TYR A 192 3.57 8.51 -17.08
CA TYR A 192 3.96 9.27 -18.27
C TYR A 192 5.40 9.02 -18.71
N ASN A 193 6.22 8.39 -17.90
CA ASN A 193 7.63 8.10 -18.16
C ASN A 193 7.91 6.64 -18.50
N ARG A 194 6.88 5.75 -18.40
CA ARG A 194 7.06 4.32 -18.65
C ARG A 194 7.45 4.03 -20.10
N MET A 195 6.88 4.80 -21.03
CA MET A 195 7.20 4.73 -22.46
C MET A 195 8.14 5.87 -22.83
N GLU A 196 9.10 5.60 -23.70
CA GLU A 196 10.09 6.60 -24.14
C GLU A 196 9.48 7.69 -25.00
N THR A 197 8.41 7.35 -25.73
CA THR A 197 7.74 8.26 -26.66
C THR A 197 6.32 8.57 -26.21
N ARG A 198 5.85 9.78 -26.53
CA ARG A 198 4.47 10.23 -26.27
C ARG A 198 3.89 10.86 -27.52
N ARG A 199 2.58 10.71 -27.71
CA ARG A 199 1.85 11.38 -28.77
C ARG A 199 1.38 12.74 -28.29
N VAL A 200 1.68 13.77 -29.06
CA VAL A 200 1.15 15.11 -28.89
C VAL A 200 0.01 15.30 -29.86
N ASP A 201 -1.13 15.74 -29.36
CA ASP A 201 -2.36 15.94 -30.13
C ASP A 201 -2.77 17.41 -30.06
N TRP A 202 -3.10 18.00 -31.25
CA TRP A 202 -3.73 19.29 -31.34
C TRP A 202 -5.04 19.16 -32.12
N ILE A 203 -5.97 20.05 -31.85
CA ILE A 203 -7.18 20.28 -32.63
C ILE A 203 -7.18 21.78 -32.95
N ILE A 204 -7.00 22.13 -34.23
CA ILE A 204 -6.93 23.52 -34.70
C ILE A 204 -8.17 23.77 -35.55
N GLY A 205 -8.95 24.80 -35.18
CA GLY A 205 -10.07 25.29 -35.99
C GLY A 205 -9.62 26.26 -37.04
N VAL A 206 -10.11 26.09 -38.26
CA VAL A 206 -9.98 27.05 -39.38
C VAL A 206 -11.36 27.48 -39.88
N ASP A 207 -11.45 28.62 -40.56
CA ASP A 207 -12.70 29.13 -41.15
C ASP A 207 -13.31 28.15 -42.15
N TYR A 208 -14.63 28.15 -42.24
CA TYR A 208 -15.33 27.52 -43.34
C TYR A 208 -14.92 28.15 -44.67
N GLY A 209 -14.63 27.33 -45.66
CA GLY A 209 -14.11 27.77 -46.95
C GLY A 209 -12.57 27.86 -47.03
N SER A 210 -11.86 27.57 -45.92
CA SER A 210 -10.41 27.41 -45.97
C SER A 210 -10.02 26.21 -46.84
N ASP A 211 -8.95 26.36 -47.62
CA ASP A 211 -8.37 25.26 -48.39
C ASP A 211 -7.67 24.26 -47.43
N LEU A 212 -8.30 23.11 -47.22
CA LEU A 212 -7.78 22.08 -46.29
C LEU A 212 -6.46 21.48 -46.79
N GLU A 213 -6.22 21.39 -48.10
CA GLU A 213 -4.95 20.86 -48.61
C GLU A 213 -3.82 21.87 -48.35
N LYS A 214 -4.11 23.17 -48.44
CA LYS A 214 -3.16 24.23 -48.03
C LYS A 214 -2.88 24.14 -46.51
N VAL A 215 -3.91 24.01 -45.69
CA VAL A 215 -3.74 23.86 -44.23
C VAL A 215 -2.84 22.66 -43.92
N LYS A 216 -3.12 21.51 -44.54
CA LYS A 216 -2.35 20.29 -44.38
C LYS A 216 -0.90 20.44 -44.81
N ALA A 217 -0.66 21.05 -45.97
CA ALA A 217 0.70 21.30 -46.50
C ALA A 217 1.53 22.20 -45.58
N VAL A 218 0.90 23.25 -45.02
CA VAL A 218 1.57 24.16 -44.07
C VAL A 218 1.94 23.43 -42.78
N VAL A 219 1.02 22.66 -42.23
CA VAL A 219 1.27 21.89 -41.00
C VAL A 219 2.32 20.79 -41.21
N ASP A 220 2.28 20.10 -42.35
CA ASP A 220 3.26 19.06 -42.70
C ASP A 220 4.68 19.68 -42.82
N GLU A 221 4.82 20.86 -43.41
CA GLU A 221 6.10 21.56 -43.46
C GLU A 221 6.60 21.97 -42.06
N LEU A 222 5.72 22.47 -41.17
CA LEU A 222 6.08 22.80 -39.79
C LEU A 222 6.54 21.57 -39.00
N ILE A 223 5.91 20.43 -39.25
CA ILE A 223 6.28 19.14 -38.64
C ILE A 223 7.67 18.71 -39.11
N ARG A 224 7.94 18.76 -40.41
CA ARG A 224 9.25 18.37 -41.00
C ARG A 224 10.41 19.24 -40.52
N GLN A 225 10.15 20.49 -40.18
CA GLN A 225 11.16 21.41 -39.67
C GLN A 225 11.52 21.21 -38.22
N ASP A 226 10.78 20.36 -37.47
CA ASP A 226 11.02 20.11 -36.06
C ASP A 226 11.67 18.75 -35.84
N GLU A 227 12.98 18.73 -35.65
CA GLU A 227 13.78 17.51 -35.47
C GLU A 227 13.38 16.67 -34.23
N ARG A 228 12.61 17.24 -33.29
CA ARG A 228 12.11 16.54 -32.09
C ARG A 228 10.93 15.64 -32.41
N ILE A 229 10.27 15.87 -33.57
CA ILE A 229 9.14 15.06 -34.02
C ILE A 229 9.65 13.82 -34.72
N LEU A 230 9.18 12.68 -34.30
CA LEU A 230 9.57 11.38 -34.84
C LEU A 230 8.88 11.16 -36.21
N THR A 231 9.60 10.55 -37.12
CA THR A 231 9.06 10.14 -38.43
C THR A 231 8.28 8.85 -38.36
N GLU A 232 8.59 8.00 -37.36
CA GLU A 232 7.87 6.76 -37.06
C GLU A 232 7.46 6.73 -35.58
N PRO A 233 6.20 6.50 -35.27
CA PRO A 233 5.03 6.41 -36.19
C PRO A 233 4.76 7.69 -36.93
N ALA A 234 4.32 7.58 -38.20
CA ALA A 234 4.12 8.73 -39.07
C ALA A 234 3.14 9.76 -38.47
N PRO A 235 3.42 11.08 -38.65
CA PRO A 235 2.50 12.13 -38.28
C PRO A 235 1.14 11.97 -38.96
N MET A 236 0.06 12.33 -38.26
CA MET A 236 -1.30 12.30 -38.80
C MET A 236 -1.90 13.70 -38.83
N ILE A 237 -2.38 14.12 -39.97
CA ILE A 237 -3.14 15.36 -40.16
C ILE A 237 -4.45 14.99 -40.87
N ALA A 238 -5.58 15.27 -40.22
CA ALA A 238 -6.89 14.89 -40.77
C ALA A 238 -7.99 15.87 -40.37
N LEU A 239 -9.05 15.92 -41.14
CA LEU A 239 -10.27 16.61 -40.75
C LEU A 239 -10.86 15.89 -39.51
N HIS A 240 -11.02 16.61 -38.41
CA HIS A 240 -11.51 16.07 -37.14
C HIS A 240 -13.03 16.19 -37.02
N ALA A 241 -13.56 17.38 -37.22
CA ALA A 241 -14.98 17.66 -37.11
C ALA A 241 -15.37 18.91 -37.88
N LEU A 242 -16.64 19.00 -38.26
CA LEU A 242 -17.28 20.22 -38.73
C LEU A 242 -18.10 20.78 -37.58
N ASP A 243 -17.60 21.84 -36.95
CA ASP A 243 -18.20 22.47 -35.78
C ASP A 243 -19.08 23.66 -36.19
N SER A 244 -19.82 24.24 -35.23
CA SER A 244 -20.79 25.33 -35.48
C SER A 244 -20.17 26.56 -36.17
N SER A 245 -18.89 26.84 -35.94
CA SER A 245 -18.20 28.03 -36.50
C SER A 245 -16.80 27.69 -37.02
N SER A 246 -16.39 26.46 -37.03
CA SER A 246 -15.04 26.06 -37.45
C SER A 246 -14.99 24.72 -38.16
N VAL A 247 -14.01 24.54 -39.00
CA VAL A 247 -13.56 23.27 -39.52
C VAL A 247 -12.35 22.84 -38.68
N ASN A 248 -12.52 21.81 -37.87
CA ASN A 248 -11.49 21.35 -36.95
C ASN A 248 -10.55 20.33 -37.61
N VAL A 249 -9.26 20.60 -37.57
CA VAL A 249 -8.20 19.73 -38.08
C VAL A 249 -7.46 19.13 -36.91
N THR A 250 -7.34 17.82 -36.84
CA THR A 250 -6.51 17.13 -35.84
C THR A 250 -5.11 16.92 -36.39
N ILE A 251 -4.14 17.16 -35.52
CA ILE A 251 -2.71 16.98 -35.81
C ILE A 251 -2.18 16.07 -34.69
N ARG A 252 -1.55 14.96 -35.04
CA ARG A 252 -0.97 14.01 -34.09
C ARG A 252 0.46 13.69 -34.49
N VAL A 253 1.37 13.90 -33.56
CA VAL A 253 2.79 13.61 -33.79
C VAL A 253 3.35 12.83 -32.59
N TRP A 254 4.42 12.10 -32.81
CA TRP A 254 5.12 11.39 -31.75
C TRP A 254 6.43 12.10 -31.45
N VAL A 255 6.75 12.20 -30.16
CA VAL A 255 7.96 12.87 -29.66
C VAL A 255 8.56 12.07 -28.51
N SER A 256 9.82 12.32 -28.15
CA SER A 256 10.37 11.85 -26.89
C SER A 256 9.58 12.44 -25.71
N GLY A 257 9.31 11.64 -24.67
CA GLY A 257 8.54 12.07 -23.51
C GLY A 257 9.04 13.37 -22.87
N LYS A 258 10.35 13.62 -22.87
CA LYS A 258 11.01 14.84 -22.36
C LYS A 258 10.69 16.09 -23.18
N ASP A 259 10.40 15.94 -24.47
CA ASP A 259 10.17 17.05 -25.39
C ASP A 259 8.69 17.40 -25.55
N TYR A 260 7.78 16.64 -24.91
CA TYR A 260 6.34 16.74 -25.06
C TYR A 260 5.81 18.17 -24.93
N TRP A 261 6.09 18.83 -23.82
CA TRP A 261 5.57 20.18 -23.56
C TRP A 261 6.26 21.24 -24.41
N ASN A 262 7.55 21.11 -24.68
CA ASN A 262 8.30 22.04 -25.52
C ASN A 262 7.74 22.00 -26.95
N VAL A 263 7.57 20.80 -27.51
CA VAL A 263 6.97 20.66 -28.85
C VAL A 263 5.52 21.13 -28.86
N TYR A 264 4.72 20.81 -27.82
CA TYR A 264 3.34 21.25 -27.74
C TYR A 264 3.20 22.78 -27.83
N PHE A 265 3.94 23.53 -27.03
CA PHE A 265 3.85 24.97 -26.98
C PHE A 265 4.51 25.66 -28.20
N ASP A 266 5.64 25.14 -28.63
CA ASP A 266 6.33 25.69 -29.81
C ASP A 266 5.49 25.52 -31.07
N MET A 267 4.89 24.34 -31.25
CA MET A 267 4.05 24.07 -32.42
C MET A 267 2.79 24.97 -32.44
N ASN A 268 2.14 25.17 -31.28
CA ASN A 268 1.01 26.10 -31.17
C ASN A 268 1.38 27.50 -31.67
N ARG A 269 2.53 28.02 -31.24
CA ARG A 269 3.02 29.32 -31.67
C ARG A 269 3.34 29.35 -33.18
N ARG A 270 4.06 28.34 -33.67
CA ARG A 270 4.45 28.24 -35.07
C ARG A 270 3.24 28.09 -35.99
N ILE A 271 2.24 27.34 -35.61
CA ILE A 271 0.97 27.23 -36.35
C ILE A 271 0.28 28.59 -36.40
N TYR A 272 0.17 29.27 -35.25
CA TYR A 272 -0.45 30.61 -35.22
C TYR A 272 0.25 31.60 -36.14
N ASP A 273 1.59 31.68 -36.07
CA ASP A 273 2.39 32.63 -36.87
C ASP A 273 2.29 32.28 -38.36
N GLU A 274 2.40 31.02 -38.75
CA GLU A 274 2.41 30.57 -40.13
C GLU A 274 1.03 30.68 -40.79
N PHE A 275 -0.04 30.35 -40.06
CA PHE A 275 -1.40 30.50 -40.58
C PHE A 275 -1.72 31.96 -40.88
N ASN A 276 -1.36 32.88 -39.98
CA ASN A 276 -1.50 34.32 -40.24
C ASN A 276 -0.68 34.75 -41.43
N ARG A 277 0.56 34.28 -41.61
CA ARG A 277 1.40 34.59 -42.74
C ARG A 277 0.87 34.08 -44.07
N GLN A 278 0.23 32.92 -44.07
CA GLN A 278 -0.33 32.29 -45.25
C GLN A 278 -1.78 32.70 -45.56
N GLY A 279 -2.38 33.53 -44.72
CA GLY A 279 -3.77 33.97 -44.88
C GLY A 279 -4.79 32.84 -44.59
N ILE A 280 -4.45 31.88 -43.70
CA ILE A 280 -5.36 30.91 -43.17
C ILE A 280 -5.98 31.52 -41.91
N ASN A 281 -7.29 31.74 -41.93
CA ASN A 281 -7.96 32.46 -40.86
C ASN A 281 -8.41 31.51 -39.74
N PHE A 282 -8.29 31.99 -38.48
CA PHE A 282 -8.93 31.39 -37.34
C PHE A 282 -10.37 31.88 -37.22
N PRO A 283 -11.35 30.99 -37.04
CA PRO A 283 -12.75 31.39 -37.07
C PRO A 283 -13.14 32.18 -35.81
N PHE A 284 -13.96 33.20 -36.02
CA PHE A 284 -14.74 33.80 -34.95
C PHE A 284 -16.10 33.10 -34.82
N PRO A 285 -16.78 33.20 -33.68
CA PRO A 285 -18.14 32.72 -33.58
C PRO A 285 -19.04 33.30 -34.67
N GLN A 286 -19.71 32.43 -35.43
CA GLN A 286 -20.60 32.82 -36.53
C GLN A 286 -22.05 32.83 -36.01
N LEU A 287 -22.80 33.92 -36.37
CA LEU A 287 -24.21 34.03 -36.10
C LEU A 287 -24.96 34.42 -37.38
N THR A 288 -25.91 33.59 -37.78
CA THR A 288 -26.81 33.91 -38.90
C THR A 288 -28.05 34.61 -38.33
N VAL A 289 -28.25 35.90 -38.74
CA VAL A 289 -29.44 36.65 -38.32
C VAL A 289 -30.39 36.72 -39.52
N HIS A 290 -31.58 36.15 -39.36
CA HIS A 290 -32.68 36.32 -40.33
C HIS A 290 -33.46 37.55 -39.92
N GLN A 291 -33.48 38.56 -40.77
CA GLN A 291 -34.41 39.69 -40.66
C GLN A 291 -35.77 39.26 -41.27
N GLY A 292 -36.77 39.25 -40.39
CA GLY A 292 -38.18 38.94 -40.78
C GLY A 292 -38.87 40.11 -41.45
#